data_3f6a5a505564ce13ef55e5e0a859d046
#
_entry.id   3f6a5a505564ce13ef55e5e0a859d046
#
_cell.length_a   1.000
_cell.length_b   1.000
_cell.length_c   1.000
_cell.angle_alpha   90.00
_cell.angle_beta   90.00
_cell.angle_gamma   90.00
#
_symmetry.space_group_name_H-M   'P 1'
#
loop_
_entity.id
_entity.type
_entity.pdbx_description
1 polymer ?
#
loop_
_entity_poly.entity_id
_entity_poly.type
_entity_poly.pdbx_seq_one_letter_code
_entity_poly.pdbx_strand_id
1 'polypeptide(L)'
;MRETMTQIIYLTEAETKRLEALDRRYRNAARAQFERRIAYYHRLTGGRYTSITIRDQKTRWGSCSSRGTLSFNYRLIFAPPAVLDYVVVHELCHLIHMNHSKDFWNMVGTIMPDYAVHKKWLREHGHELTLEYYLETKGIPIQIF
;
A
#
# COMPACT_ATOMS: atom_id res chain seq x y z
N MET A 1 11.61 7.08 31.93
CA MET A 1 10.99 6.56 31.59
C MET A 1 10.15 6.70 30.63
N ARG A 2 9.78 6.47 30.13
CA ARG A 2 9.10 6.74 29.22
C ARG A 2 7.82 6.65 29.36
N GLU A 3 7.24 7.43 29.55
CA GLU A 3 6.00 7.42 29.74
C GLU A 3 5.20 7.55 28.59
N THR A 4 5.70 7.43 27.46
CA THR A 4 4.94 7.53 26.22
C THR A 4 3.82 6.55 26.16
N MET A 5 3.97 5.43 26.82
CA MET A 5 2.93 4.44 26.78
C MET A 5 1.76 4.79 27.59
N THR A 6 1.98 5.57 28.63
CA THR A 6 0.90 5.90 29.52
C THR A 6 0.36 7.30 29.27
N GLN A 7 1.01 8.07 28.43
CA GLN A 7 0.53 9.37 28.09
C GLN A 7 -0.68 9.29 27.20
N ILE A 8 -1.74 9.92 27.63
CA ILE A 8 -2.92 10.06 26.81
C ILE A 8 -2.86 11.45 26.22
N ILE A 9 -2.83 11.50 24.90
CA ILE A 9 -2.76 12.76 24.20
C ILE A 9 -4.17 13.15 23.80
N TYR A 10 -4.64 14.25 24.35
CA TYR A 10 -5.94 14.76 24.01
C TYR A 10 -5.78 15.83 22.96
N LEU A 11 -6.28 15.56 21.77
CA LEU A 11 -6.22 16.51 20.68
C LEU A 11 -7.38 17.49 20.81
N THR A 12 -7.14 18.71 20.44
CA THR A 12 -8.21 19.67 20.31
C THR A 12 -9.09 19.28 19.12
N GLU A 13 -10.30 19.83 19.08
CA GLU A 13 -11.19 19.60 17.96
C GLU A 13 -10.54 20.06 16.65
N ALA A 14 -9.87 21.21 16.68
CA ALA A 14 -9.18 21.74 15.49
C ALA A 14 -8.05 20.81 15.05
N GLU A 15 -7.28 20.26 15.99
CA GLU A 15 -6.21 19.32 15.67
C GLU A 15 -6.75 18.03 15.07
N THR A 16 -7.84 17.52 15.64
CA THR A 16 -8.50 16.33 15.12
C THR A 16 -8.96 16.54 13.67
N LYS A 17 -9.58 17.69 13.40
CA LYS A 17 -10.04 18.02 12.04
C LYS A 17 -8.89 18.13 11.06
N ARG A 18 -7.75 18.69 11.50
CA ARG A 18 -6.57 18.78 10.64
C ARG A 18 -6.02 17.41 10.31
N LEU A 19 -5.96 16.52 11.30
CA LEU A 19 -5.48 15.15 11.05
C LEU A 19 -6.42 14.40 10.12
N GLU A 20 -7.72 14.55 10.28
CA GLU A 20 -8.70 13.93 9.41
C GLU A 20 -8.58 14.45 7.97
N ALA A 21 -8.38 15.75 7.82
CA ALA A 21 -8.19 16.34 6.49
C ALA A 21 -6.92 15.83 5.84
N LEU A 22 -5.84 15.70 6.62
CA LEU A 22 -4.57 15.19 6.13
C LEU A 22 -4.70 13.72 5.72
N ASP A 23 -5.37 12.92 6.53
CA ASP A 23 -5.61 11.51 6.22
C ASP A 23 -6.39 11.38 4.91
N ARG A 24 -7.42 12.19 4.70
CA ARG A 24 -8.17 12.16 3.44
C ARG A 24 -7.29 12.49 2.24
N ARG A 25 -6.39 13.47 2.40
CA ARG A 25 -5.46 13.82 1.32
C ARG A 25 -4.57 12.64 0.95
N TYR A 26 -4.05 11.92 1.94
CA TYR A 26 -3.19 10.78 1.67
C TYR A 26 -3.97 9.61 1.08
N ARG A 27 -5.22 9.40 1.50
CA ARG A 27 -6.06 8.37 0.89
C ARG A 27 -6.37 8.69 -0.56
N ASN A 28 -6.65 9.96 -0.87
CA ASN A 28 -6.88 10.38 -2.25
C ASN A 28 -5.62 10.26 -3.09
N ALA A 29 -4.48 10.63 -2.54
CA ALA A 29 -3.20 10.48 -3.22
C ALA A 29 -2.88 9.01 -3.46
N ALA A 30 -3.17 8.14 -2.50
CA ALA A 30 -2.96 6.71 -2.65
C ALA A 30 -3.80 6.15 -3.79
N ARG A 31 -5.09 6.52 -3.87
CA ARG A 31 -5.95 6.07 -4.95
C ARG A 31 -5.39 6.49 -6.31
N ALA A 32 -5.02 7.75 -6.44
CA ALA A 32 -4.47 8.24 -7.70
C ALA A 32 -3.18 7.52 -8.07
N GLN A 33 -2.32 7.27 -7.10
CA GLN A 33 -1.07 6.56 -7.34
C GLN A 33 -1.32 5.11 -7.74
N PHE A 34 -2.21 4.40 -7.02
CA PHE A 34 -2.55 3.04 -7.37
C PHE A 34 -3.14 2.96 -8.78
N GLU A 35 -4.04 3.87 -9.14
CA GLU A 35 -4.63 3.87 -10.48
C GLU A 35 -3.57 4.01 -11.56
N ARG A 36 -2.61 4.90 -11.36
CA ARG A 36 -1.51 5.08 -12.33
C ARG A 36 -0.64 3.82 -12.42
N ARG A 37 -0.28 3.25 -11.27
CA ARG A 37 0.62 2.10 -11.27
C ARG A 37 -0.06 0.83 -11.76
N ILE A 38 -1.34 0.65 -11.46
CA ILE A 38 -2.13 -0.45 -12.00
C ILE A 38 -2.20 -0.34 -13.52
N ALA A 39 -2.50 0.85 -14.05
CA ALA A 39 -2.57 1.05 -15.49
C ALA A 39 -1.24 0.70 -16.17
N TYR A 40 -0.13 1.07 -15.55
CA TYR A 40 1.19 0.78 -16.09
C TYR A 40 1.47 -0.73 -16.12
N TYR A 41 1.32 -1.40 -14.98
CA TYR A 41 1.66 -2.82 -14.88
C TYR A 41 0.64 -3.74 -15.54
N HIS A 42 -0.61 -3.32 -15.64
CA HIS A 42 -1.64 -4.12 -16.29
C HIS A 42 -1.31 -4.39 -17.77
N ARG A 43 -0.63 -3.48 -18.40
CA ARG A 43 -0.16 -3.71 -19.80
C ARG A 43 0.80 -4.87 -19.87
N LEU A 44 1.54 -5.13 -18.79
CA LEU A 44 2.54 -6.19 -18.76
C LEU A 44 1.96 -7.52 -18.30
N THR A 45 0.99 -7.47 -17.39
CA THR A 45 0.39 -8.68 -16.84
C THR A 45 -0.79 -9.18 -17.66
N GLY A 46 -1.56 -8.27 -18.24
CA GLY A 46 -2.84 -8.63 -18.81
C GLY A 46 -3.84 -9.03 -17.73
N GLY A 47 -4.80 -9.85 -18.13
CA GLY A 47 -5.85 -10.27 -17.21
C GLY A 47 -6.99 -9.28 -17.17
N ARG A 48 -8.06 -9.65 -16.47
CA ARG A 48 -9.26 -8.84 -16.42
C ARG A 48 -9.61 -8.54 -14.97
N TYR A 49 -9.64 -7.28 -14.60
CA TYR A 49 -10.15 -6.87 -13.29
C TYR A 49 -11.43 -6.06 -13.49
N THR A 50 -12.31 -6.11 -12.49
CA THR A 50 -13.63 -5.48 -12.57
C THR A 50 -13.71 -4.21 -11.73
N SER A 51 -12.94 -4.13 -10.66
CA SER A 51 -12.97 -2.95 -9.80
C SER A 51 -11.69 -2.84 -8.98
N ILE A 52 -11.43 -1.63 -8.51
CA ILE A 52 -10.29 -1.32 -7.64
C ILE A 52 -10.84 -0.72 -6.37
N THR A 53 -10.40 -1.23 -5.22
CA THR A 53 -10.80 -0.73 -3.91
C THR A 53 -9.56 -0.33 -3.13
N ILE A 54 -9.60 0.83 -2.50
CA ILE A 54 -8.52 1.29 -1.64
C ILE A 54 -9.06 1.30 -0.21
N ARG A 55 -8.38 0.59 0.67
CA ARG A 55 -8.85 0.35 2.04
C ARG A 55 -7.78 0.67 3.06
N ASP A 56 -8.20 0.86 4.30
CA ASP A 56 -7.32 0.89 5.44
C ASP A 56 -7.51 -0.44 6.18
N GLN A 57 -6.53 -1.32 6.05
CA GLN A 57 -6.59 -2.65 6.66
C GLN A 57 -5.33 -2.86 7.50
N LYS A 58 -5.46 -3.69 8.54
CA LYS A 58 -4.35 -3.97 9.45
C LYS A 58 -3.61 -5.24 9.11
N THR A 59 -4.23 -6.12 8.34
CA THR A 59 -3.72 -7.47 8.13
C THR A 59 -3.30 -7.80 6.71
N ARG A 60 -3.62 -6.94 5.74
CA ARG A 60 -3.31 -7.20 4.33
C ARG A 60 -2.81 -5.95 3.65
N TRP A 61 -1.87 -6.14 2.73
CA TRP A 61 -1.42 -5.06 1.86
C TRP A 61 -2.24 -4.99 0.58
N GLY A 62 -2.74 -6.13 0.13
CA GLY A 62 -3.59 -6.18 -1.04
C GLY A 62 -4.31 -7.50 -1.14
N SER A 63 -5.23 -7.61 -2.08
CA SER A 63 -5.92 -8.85 -2.40
C SER A 63 -6.47 -8.79 -3.81
N CYS A 64 -6.73 -9.97 -4.36
CA CYS A 64 -7.35 -10.13 -5.67
C CYS A 64 -8.41 -11.22 -5.54
N SER A 65 -9.66 -10.87 -5.79
CA SER A 65 -10.74 -11.87 -5.71
C SER A 65 -10.82 -12.65 -7.03
N SER A 66 -11.51 -13.80 -6.98
CA SER A 66 -11.74 -14.58 -8.19
C SER A 66 -12.59 -13.84 -9.23
N ARG A 67 -13.31 -12.81 -8.80
CA ARG A 67 -14.13 -11.99 -9.69
C ARG A 67 -13.37 -10.80 -10.27
N GLY A 68 -12.10 -10.65 -9.91
CA GLY A 68 -11.30 -9.56 -10.44
C GLY A 68 -11.38 -8.26 -9.65
N THR A 69 -11.79 -8.30 -8.39
CA THR A 69 -11.72 -7.13 -7.52
C THR A 69 -10.32 -7.05 -6.95
N LEU A 70 -9.63 -5.96 -7.27
CA LEU A 70 -8.31 -5.66 -6.73
C LEU A 70 -8.48 -4.72 -5.54
N SER A 71 -7.93 -5.09 -4.39
CA SER A 71 -7.98 -4.26 -3.20
C SER A 71 -6.56 -3.94 -2.76
N PHE A 72 -6.33 -2.71 -2.33
CA PHE A 72 -5.02 -2.26 -1.88
C PHE A 72 -5.14 -1.46 -0.60
N ASN A 73 -4.13 -1.59 0.25
CA ASN A 73 -4.06 -0.85 1.49
C ASN A 73 -3.47 0.53 1.22
N TYR A 74 -4.20 1.59 1.57
CA TYR A 74 -3.75 2.95 1.30
C TYR A 74 -2.41 3.26 2.01
N ARG A 75 -2.09 2.53 3.08
CA ARG A 75 -0.86 2.74 3.84
C ARG A 75 0.40 2.53 3.01
N LEU A 76 0.28 1.86 1.87
CA LEU A 76 1.41 1.69 0.96
C LEU A 76 1.89 3.01 0.38
N ILE A 77 1.09 4.09 0.48
CA ILE A 77 1.55 5.41 0.07
C ILE A 77 2.73 5.90 0.92
N PHE A 78 2.88 5.36 2.14
CA PHE A 78 3.98 5.71 3.02
C PHE A 78 5.23 4.86 2.81
N ALA A 79 5.15 3.85 1.97
CA ALA A 79 6.27 2.96 1.65
C ALA A 79 7.13 3.55 0.53
N PRO A 80 8.35 3.03 0.35
CA PRO A 80 9.08 3.35 -0.88
C PRO A 80 8.25 3.02 -2.10
N PRO A 81 8.28 3.83 -3.17
CA PRO A 81 7.43 3.61 -4.34
C PRO A 81 7.53 2.21 -4.94
N ALA A 82 8.73 1.61 -4.94
CA ALA A 82 8.90 0.27 -5.49
C ALA A 82 8.18 -0.79 -4.67
N VAL A 83 7.94 -0.55 -3.39
CA VAL A 83 7.19 -1.47 -2.54
C VAL A 83 5.71 -1.45 -2.90
N LEU A 84 5.15 -0.27 -3.12
CA LEU A 84 3.79 -0.13 -3.63
C LEU A 84 3.66 -0.85 -4.97
N ASP A 85 4.63 -0.63 -5.86
CA ASP A 85 4.65 -1.30 -7.16
C ASP A 85 4.68 -2.82 -7.02
N TYR A 86 5.45 -3.34 -6.08
CA TYR A 86 5.50 -4.77 -5.84
C TYR A 86 4.11 -5.33 -5.51
N VAL A 87 3.37 -4.66 -4.62
CA VAL A 87 2.04 -5.13 -4.26
C VAL A 87 1.09 -5.06 -5.46
N VAL A 88 1.19 -4.00 -6.27
CA VAL A 88 0.40 -3.89 -7.50
C VAL A 88 0.69 -5.07 -8.43
N VAL A 89 1.96 -5.36 -8.68
CA VAL A 89 2.36 -6.49 -9.54
C VAL A 89 1.84 -7.81 -8.97
N HIS A 90 1.99 -7.99 -7.66
CA HIS A 90 1.55 -9.20 -6.96
C HIS A 90 0.06 -9.46 -7.21
N GLU A 91 -0.78 -8.44 -6.99
CA GLU A 91 -2.23 -8.63 -7.15
C GLU A 91 -2.63 -8.77 -8.60
N LEU A 92 -1.99 -8.05 -9.52
CA LEU A 92 -2.27 -8.20 -10.94
C LEU A 92 -1.91 -9.60 -11.44
N CYS A 93 -0.81 -10.18 -10.96
CA CYS A 93 -0.42 -11.53 -11.34
C CYS A 93 -1.44 -12.55 -10.85
N HIS A 94 -2.16 -12.27 -9.76
CA HIS A 94 -3.24 -13.14 -9.32
C HIS A 94 -4.44 -13.16 -10.27
N LEU A 95 -4.55 -12.22 -11.18
CA LEU A 95 -5.58 -12.29 -12.21
C LEU A 95 -5.32 -13.47 -13.17
N ILE A 96 -4.07 -13.90 -13.28
CA ILE A 96 -3.67 -14.99 -14.15
C ILE A 96 -3.45 -16.27 -13.34
N HIS A 97 -2.79 -16.16 -12.19
CA HIS A 97 -2.45 -17.29 -11.32
C HIS A 97 -2.99 -17.04 -9.92
N MET A 98 -4.11 -17.64 -9.57
CA MET A 98 -4.74 -17.37 -8.26
C MET A 98 -3.91 -17.86 -7.09
N ASN A 99 -3.20 -18.95 -7.23
CA ASN A 99 -2.38 -19.52 -6.17
C ASN A 99 -0.95 -19.01 -6.24
N HIS A 100 -0.25 -19.00 -5.11
CA HIS A 100 1.16 -18.64 -5.06
C HIS A 100 2.03 -19.80 -5.58
N SER A 101 1.74 -20.24 -6.81
CA SER A 101 2.43 -21.33 -7.46
C SER A 101 3.77 -20.85 -8.00
N LYS A 102 4.56 -21.82 -8.50
CA LYS A 102 5.81 -21.49 -9.18
C LYS A 102 5.57 -20.57 -10.36
N ASP A 103 4.50 -20.82 -11.11
CA ASP A 103 4.16 -19.99 -12.28
C ASP A 103 3.81 -18.56 -11.84
N PHE A 104 3.11 -18.40 -10.73
CA PHE A 104 2.82 -17.09 -10.18
C PHE A 104 4.12 -16.32 -9.90
N TRP A 105 5.02 -16.92 -9.12
CA TRP A 105 6.25 -16.24 -8.75
C TRP A 105 7.19 -16.02 -9.94
N ASN A 106 7.18 -16.91 -10.91
CA ASN A 106 7.93 -16.70 -12.15
C ASN A 106 7.41 -15.48 -12.90
N MET A 107 6.10 -15.29 -12.93
CA MET A 107 5.50 -14.13 -13.57
C MET A 107 5.87 -12.85 -12.83
N VAL A 108 5.74 -12.84 -11.49
CA VAL A 108 6.14 -11.69 -10.68
C VAL A 108 7.60 -11.35 -10.96
N GLY A 109 8.49 -12.35 -10.92
CA GLY A 109 9.92 -12.14 -11.11
C GLY A 109 10.29 -11.69 -12.52
N THR A 110 9.51 -12.06 -13.53
CA THR A 110 9.73 -11.58 -14.89
C THR A 110 9.44 -10.10 -15.00
N ILE A 111 8.36 -9.64 -14.34
CA ILE A 111 7.96 -8.24 -14.39
C ILE A 111 8.81 -7.40 -13.45
N MET A 112 9.13 -7.93 -12.29
CA MET A 112 9.88 -7.24 -11.24
C MET A 112 10.97 -8.19 -10.70
N PRO A 113 12.15 -8.23 -11.33
CA PRO A 113 13.21 -9.17 -10.93
C PRO A 113 13.64 -9.04 -9.47
N ASP A 114 13.54 -7.84 -8.90
CA ASP A 114 13.94 -7.60 -7.52
C ASP A 114 12.77 -7.67 -6.53
N TYR A 115 11.70 -8.35 -6.88
CA TYR A 115 10.50 -8.41 -6.04
C TYR A 115 10.80 -8.89 -4.61
N ALA A 116 11.78 -9.78 -4.45
CA ALA A 116 12.10 -10.33 -3.13
C ALA A 116 12.59 -9.25 -2.15
N VAL A 117 13.26 -8.22 -2.66
CA VAL A 117 13.73 -7.09 -1.86
C VAL A 117 12.53 -6.35 -1.26
N HIS A 118 11.52 -6.09 -2.07
CA HIS A 118 10.34 -5.33 -1.65
C HIS A 118 9.42 -6.15 -0.75
N LYS A 119 9.31 -7.44 -1.04
CA LYS A 119 8.58 -8.36 -0.20
C LYS A 119 9.20 -8.42 1.19
N LYS A 120 10.53 -8.50 1.27
CA LYS A 120 11.26 -8.51 2.52
C LYS A 120 11.08 -7.18 3.27
N TRP A 121 11.14 -6.07 2.55
CA TRP A 121 10.96 -4.75 3.15
C TRP A 121 9.62 -4.65 3.87
N LEU A 122 8.54 -5.11 3.23
CA LEU A 122 7.21 -5.11 3.85
C LEU A 122 7.15 -5.95 5.11
N ARG A 123 7.79 -7.12 5.10
CA ARG A 123 7.81 -7.99 6.27
C ARG A 123 8.52 -7.32 7.43
N GLU A 124 9.57 -6.57 7.14
CA GLU A 124 10.40 -5.95 8.18
C GLU A 124 9.88 -4.58 8.62
N HIS A 125 9.29 -3.82 7.72
CA HIS A 125 8.94 -2.42 7.97
C HIS A 125 7.46 -2.10 7.82
N GLY A 126 6.64 -3.08 7.50
CA GLY A 126 5.22 -2.80 7.25
C GLY A 126 4.51 -2.16 8.44
N HIS A 127 4.90 -2.50 9.64
CA HIS A 127 4.30 -1.93 10.84
C HIS A 127 4.55 -0.43 10.99
N GLU A 128 5.50 0.12 10.22
CA GLU A 128 5.82 1.55 10.24
C GLU A 128 4.93 2.37 9.31
N LEU A 129 4.10 1.71 8.51
CA LEU A 129 3.34 2.39 7.47
C LEU A 129 2.02 2.95 8.03
N THR A 130 2.13 3.93 8.90
CA THR A 130 0.99 4.68 9.42
C THR A 130 1.30 6.17 9.29
N LEU A 131 0.24 6.97 9.19
CA LEU A 131 0.40 8.41 9.16
C LEU A 131 1.11 8.91 10.42
N GLU A 132 0.71 8.39 11.58
CA GLU A 132 1.28 8.77 12.85
C GLU A 132 2.78 8.51 12.90
N TYR A 133 3.19 7.31 12.53
CA TYR A 133 4.61 6.95 12.52
C TYR A 133 5.39 7.83 11.55
N TYR A 134 4.83 8.07 10.37
CA TYR A 134 5.48 8.89 9.36
C TYR A 134 5.70 10.32 9.86
N LEU A 135 4.66 10.92 10.43
CA LEU A 135 4.75 12.29 10.95
C LEU A 135 5.74 12.40 12.10
N GLU A 136 5.79 11.38 12.96
CA GLU A 136 6.72 11.37 14.09
C GLU A 136 8.18 11.24 13.65
N THR A 137 8.43 10.38 12.67
CA THR A 137 9.81 10.06 12.29
C THR A 137 10.38 10.99 11.24
N LYS A 138 9.55 11.48 10.31
CA LYS A 138 10.02 12.35 9.25
C LYS A 138 9.95 13.81 9.61
N GLY A 139 8.96 14.20 10.42
CA GLY A 139 8.80 15.58 10.81
C GLY A 139 8.41 16.51 9.67
N ILE A 140 8.10 15.97 8.51
CA ILE A 140 7.75 16.76 7.34
C ILE A 140 6.54 16.13 6.65
N PRO A 141 5.77 16.93 5.93
CA PRO A 141 4.65 16.39 5.18
C PRO A 141 5.11 15.42 4.11
N ILE A 142 4.31 14.41 3.86
CA ILE A 142 4.55 13.45 2.81
C ILE A 142 4.40 14.14 1.47
N GLN A 143 5.37 13.91 0.60
CA GLN A 143 5.25 14.41 -0.75
C GLN A 143 4.30 13.51 -1.52
N ILE A 144 3.34 14.13 -2.17
CA ILE A 144 2.34 13.41 -2.94
C ILE A 144 2.76 13.47 -4.40
N PHE A 145 3.14 12.35 -4.92
CA PHE A 145 3.55 12.24 -6.31
C PHE A 145 2.56 11.41 -7.12
#